data_901b443fb7bb83a3d3ede49ba1f430ac
#
_entry.id   901b443fb7bb83a3d3ede49ba1f430ac
#
_cell.length_a   1.000
_cell.length_b   1.000
_cell.length_c   1.000
_cell.angle_alpha   90.00
_cell.angle_beta   90.00
_cell.angle_gamma   90.00
#
_symmetry.space_group_name_H-M   'P 1'
#
loop_
_entity.id
_entity.type
_entity.pdbx_description
1 polymer ?
#
loop_
_entity_poly.entity_id
_entity_poly.type
_entity_poly.pdbx_seq_one_letter_code
_entity_poly.pdbx_strand_id
1 'polypeptide(L)'
;MARIFITGSADGLGRETAQTLLGDGHEVIVHARSAERLAAVKDLIGRGASAVVGDLADLDQTRAVAEQVNELGGVDAVIHNAGVLSGPPVMPVNIVAPYLLTAVINRPQRLIYLSSDMHHGGRADVAGLDWSGRRATGSYSDSKLFVTALALAVARIWPDVFSNAVDPGWVPTRMGGPGAPDDLRLGHLTQEWLATSDQPEACTTSGCAPRTRQPATRTSRTACSTRWPASPPRR
;
A
#
# COMPACT_ATOMS: atom_id res chain seq x y z
N MET A 1 20.09 -3.56 -2.69
CA MET A 1 19.64 -2.25 -2.14
C MET A 1 18.55 -1.74 -3.08
N ALA A 2 17.40 -1.36 -2.56
CA ALA A 2 16.27 -0.86 -3.32
C ALA A 2 15.87 0.52 -2.78
N ARG A 3 15.29 1.38 -3.64
CA ARG A 3 14.69 2.66 -3.25
C ARG A 3 13.19 2.50 -3.18
N ILE A 4 12.59 2.80 -2.02
CA ILE A 4 11.20 2.46 -1.70
C ILE A 4 10.46 3.70 -1.23
N PHE A 5 9.37 4.04 -1.92
CA PHE A 5 8.46 5.10 -1.51
C PHE A 5 7.30 4.53 -0.69
N ILE A 6 6.99 5.17 0.46
CA ILE A 6 5.95 4.69 1.38
C ILE A 6 4.98 5.83 1.68
N THR A 7 3.73 5.73 1.24
CA THR A 7 2.71 6.73 1.58
C THR A 7 2.24 6.60 3.03
N GLY A 8 1.97 7.74 3.70
CA GLY A 8 1.49 7.74 5.07
C GLY A 8 2.48 7.17 6.09
N SER A 9 3.77 7.37 5.86
CA SER A 9 4.86 6.84 6.70
C SER A 9 5.23 7.72 7.90
N ALA A 10 4.40 8.72 8.23
CA ALA A 10 4.58 9.53 9.42
C ALA A 10 4.04 8.88 10.72
N ASP A 11 3.36 7.73 10.63
CA ASP A 11 2.73 7.06 11.77
C ASP A 11 2.44 5.57 11.44
N GLY A 12 2.19 4.76 12.49
CA GLY A 12 1.70 3.39 12.41
C GLY A 12 2.53 2.48 11.50
N LEU A 13 1.86 1.60 10.76
CA LEU A 13 2.50 0.60 9.89
C LEU A 13 3.51 1.21 8.92
N GLY A 14 3.17 2.31 8.26
CA GLY A 14 4.07 2.95 7.29
C GLY A 14 5.37 3.45 7.92
N ARG A 15 5.32 3.94 9.17
CA ARG A 15 6.51 4.38 9.90
C ARG A 15 7.38 3.18 10.29
N GLU A 16 6.77 2.11 10.81
CA GLU A 16 7.50 0.89 11.19
C GLU A 16 8.16 0.24 9.97
N THR A 17 7.42 0.14 8.85
CA THR A 17 7.98 -0.31 7.56
C THR A 17 9.19 0.54 7.13
N ALA A 18 9.07 1.87 7.20
CA ALA A 18 10.17 2.77 6.83
C ALA A 18 11.39 2.58 7.74
N GLN A 19 11.16 2.40 9.04
CA GLN A 19 12.24 2.19 10.02
C GLN A 19 12.99 0.89 9.77
N THR A 20 12.26 -0.21 9.50
CA THR A 20 12.86 -1.52 9.21
C THR A 20 13.67 -1.46 7.92
N LEU A 21 13.07 -0.98 6.81
CA LEU A 21 13.74 -0.92 5.52
C LEU A 21 15.01 -0.05 5.53
N LEU A 22 14.99 1.09 6.26
CA LEU A 22 16.20 1.88 6.51
C LEU A 22 17.25 1.11 7.32
N GLY A 23 16.79 0.34 8.32
CA GLY A 23 17.68 -0.51 9.13
C GLY A 23 18.36 -1.61 8.32
N ASP A 24 17.68 -2.12 7.31
CA ASP A 24 18.15 -3.16 6.38
C ASP A 24 19.02 -2.59 5.24
N GLY A 25 19.28 -1.27 5.23
CA GLY A 25 20.17 -0.60 4.27
C GLY A 25 19.51 -0.24 2.95
N HIS A 26 18.17 -0.16 2.89
CA HIS A 26 17.45 0.34 1.74
C HIS A 26 17.33 1.87 1.75
N GLU A 27 17.17 2.49 0.59
CA GLU A 27 16.83 3.89 0.46
C GLU A 27 15.31 4.06 0.62
N VAL A 28 14.89 4.92 1.55
CA VAL A 28 13.46 5.11 1.83
C VAL A 28 13.06 6.55 1.59
N ILE A 29 11.95 6.74 0.87
CA ILE A 29 11.26 8.01 0.72
C ILE A 29 10.02 7.96 1.61
N VAL A 30 10.00 8.78 2.67
CA VAL A 30 8.85 8.89 3.57
C VAL A 30 7.89 9.98 3.10
N HIS A 31 6.61 9.84 3.43
CA HIS A 31 5.57 10.78 3.07
C HIS A 31 4.84 11.30 4.30
N ALA A 32 4.73 12.63 4.40
CA ALA A 32 3.91 13.32 5.37
C ALA A 32 2.84 14.17 4.66
N ARG A 33 1.62 14.22 5.21
CA ARG A 33 0.53 15.02 4.60
C ARG A 33 0.71 16.53 4.69
N SER A 34 1.61 17.00 5.57
CA SER A 34 1.96 18.42 5.71
C SER A 34 3.37 18.59 6.27
N ALA A 35 3.94 19.80 6.13
CA ALA A 35 5.27 20.12 6.63
C ALA A 35 5.39 19.94 8.17
N GLU A 36 4.33 20.25 8.92
CA GLU A 36 4.30 20.06 10.38
C GLU A 36 4.41 18.59 10.76
N ARG A 37 3.85 17.69 9.92
CA ARG A 37 3.90 16.25 10.13
C ARG A 37 5.26 15.63 9.83
N LEU A 38 6.18 16.35 9.16
CA LEU A 38 7.57 15.92 9.01
C LEU A 38 8.29 15.76 10.36
N ALA A 39 7.90 16.50 11.38
CA ALA A 39 8.45 16.35 12.73
C ALA A 39 8.34 14.90 13.24
N ALA A 40 7.30 14.17 12.84
CA ALA A 40 7.08 12.78 13.24
C ALA A 40 8.07 11.78 12.60
N VAL A 41 8.78 12.15 11.54
CA VAL A 41 9.76 11.34 10.82
C VAL A 41 11.17 11.94 10.81
N LYS A 42 11.41 12.95 11.66
CA LYS A 42 12.69 13.66 11.74
C LYS A 42 13.86 12.71 12.02
N ASP A 43 13.64 11.70 12.85
CA ASP A 43 14.62 10.65 13.16
C ASP A 43 14.94 9.78 11.94
N LEU A 44 13.95 9.44 11.10
CA LEU A 44 14.15 8.68 9.86
C LEU A 44 14.93 9.52 8.85
N ILE A 45 14.59 10.82 8.72
CA ILE A 45 15.34 11.77 7.87
C ILE A 45 16.78 11.89 8.35
N GLY A 46 16.99 11.99 9.67
CA GLY A 46 18.33 12.03 10.27
C GLY A 46 19.16 10.75 10.03
N ARG A 47 18.51 9.64 9.70
CA ARG A 47 19.11 8.36 9.33
C ARG A 47 19.27 8.18 7.81
N GLY A 48 18.94 9.19 7.01
CA GLY A 48 19.13 9.20 5.56
C GLY A 48 17.87 8.99 4.72
N ALA A 49 16.65 8.95 5.32
CA ALA A 49 15.43 8.95 4.52
C ALA A 49 15.23 10.28 3.80
N SER A 50 14.82 10.24 2.54
CA SER A 50 14.23 11.39 1.85
C SER A 50 12.78 11.58 2.26
N ALA A 51 12.24 12.79 2.09
CA ALA A 51 10.86 13.08 2.47
C ALA A 51 10.13 13.84 1.36
N VAL A 52 8.84 13.51 1.17
CA VAL A 52 7.91 14.23 0.30
C VAL A 52 6.68 14.66 1.09
N VAL A 53 6.05 15.76 0.68
CA VAL A 53 4.92 16.35 1.42
C VAL A 53 3.76 16.63 0.49
N GLY A 54 2.55 16.27 0.92
CA GLY A 54 1.29 16.61 0.26
C GLY A 54 0.10 15.86 0.87
N ASP A 55 -1.07 16.50 0.89
CA ASP A 55 -2.29 15.85 1.36
C ASP A 55 -2.88 14.97 0.24
N LEU A 56 -2.93 13.66 0.47
CA LEU A 56 -3.49 12.70 -0.49
C LEU A 56 -5.01 12.76 -0.62
N ALA A 57 -5.69 13.56 0.20
CA ALA A 57 -7.09 13.89 -0.02
C ALA A 57 -7.29 14.94 -1.13
N ASP A 58 -6.22 15.64 -1.52
CA ASP A 58 -6.19 16.65 -2.57
C ASP A 58 -5.50 16.10 -3.82
N LEU A 59 -6.16 16.20 -4.98
CA LEU A 59 -5.66 15.62 -6.24
C LEU A 59 -4.40 16.31 -6.75
N ASP A 60 -4.31 17.63 -6.61
CA ASP A 60 -3.18 18.39 -7.12
C ASP A 60 -1.95 18.18 -6.23
N GLN A 61 -2.15 18.12 -4.91
CA GLN A 61 -1.08 17.74 -3.98
C GLN A 61 -0.64 16.28 -4.18
N THR A 62 -1.57 15.37 -4.49
CA THR A 62 -1.21 13.98 -4.83
C THR A 62 -0.33 13.91 -6.08
N ARG A 63 -0.62 14.71 -7.13
CA ARG A 63 0.25 14.82 -8.31
C ARG A 63 1.61 15.39 -7.95
N ALA A 64 1.63 16.46 -7.16
CA ALA A 64 2.87 17.08 -6.69
C ALA A 64 3.72 16.10 -5.85
N VAL A 65 3.12 15.21 -5.06
CA VAL A 65 3.84 14.12 -4.38
C VAL A 65 4.49 13.17 -5.38
N ALA A 66 3.78 12.77 -6.44
CA ALA A 66 4.36 11.91 -7.48
C ALA A 66 5.54 12.58 -8.21
N GLU A 67 5.43 13.88 -8.50
CA GLU A 67 6.50 14.68 -9.11
C GLU A 67 7.72 14.75 -8.20
N GLN A 68 7.54 15.07 -6.90
CA GLN A 68 8.62 15.05 -5.90
C GLN A 68 9.34 13.68 -5.86
N VAL A 69 8.59 12.57 -5.91
CA VAL A 69 9.19 11.22 -5.95
C VAL A 69 10.02 11.02 -7.23
N ASN A 70 9.50 11.45 -8.37
CA ASN A 70 10.20 11.34 -9.66
C ASN A 70 11.48 12.19 -9.70
N GLU A 71 11.46 13.38 -9.11
CA GLU A 71 12.62 14.28 -8.99
C GLU A 71 13.73 13.67 -8.12
N LEU A 72 13.40 12.83 -7.15
CA LEU A 72 14.37 12.09 -6.34
C LEU A 72 15.03 10.92 -7.11
N GLY A 73 14.71 10.72 -8.39
CA GLY A 73 15.40 9.77 -9.26
C GLY A 73 14.71 8.42 -9.45
N GLY A 74 13.40 8.35 -9.22
CA GLY A 74 12.59 7.12 -9.37
C GLY A 74 12.72 6.16 -8.18
N VAL A 75 11.90 5.13 -8.18
CA VAL A 75 11.81 4.14 -7.10
C VAL A 75 11.68 2.72 -7.66
N ASP A 76 12.22 1.73 -6.94
CA ASP A 76 12.07 0.31 -7.26
C ASP A 76 10.73 -0.24 -6.78
N ALA A 77 10.21 0.31 -5.67
CA ALA A 77 8.94 -0.09 -5.08
C ALA A 77 8.15 1.10 -4.55
N VAL A 78 6.80 1.00 -4.63
CA VAL A 78 5.87 1.91 -3.96
C VAL A 78 4.97 1.11 -3.03
N ILE A 79 4.92 1.52 -1.77
CA ILE A 79 3.97 0.98 -0.78
C ILE A 79 2.87 2.01 -0.56
N HIS A 80 1.69 1.75 -1.12
CA HIS A 80 0.48 2.52 -0.91
C HIS A 80 -0.13 2.16 0.46
N ASN A 81 0.47 2.70 1.53
CA ASN A 81 0.10 2.43 2.90
C ASN A 81 -0.91 3.44 3.47
N ALA A 82 -0.92 4.67 2.98
CA ALA A 82 -1.84 5.70 3.47
C ALA A 82 -3.29 5.26 3.38
N GLY A 83 -4.05 5.53 4.43
CA GLY A 83 -5.47 5.21 4.47
C GLY A 83 -6.19 5.95 5.59
N VAL A 84 -7.50 6.10 5.43
CA VAL A 84 -8.41 6.67 6.43
C VAL A 84 -9.62 5.78 6.60
N LEU A 85 -10.17 5.70 7.82
CA LEU A 85 -11.24 4.76 8.17
C LEU A 85 -12.63 5.29 7.84
N SER A 86 -12.84 6.61 7.90
CA SER A 86 -14.16 7.20 7.78
C SER A 86 -14.13 8.64 7.26
N GLY A 87 -15.29 9.13 6.86
CA GLY A 87 -15.49 10.50 6.42
C GLY A 87 -15.27 10.72 4.92
N PRO A 88 -15.42 11.97 4.47
CA PRO A 88 -15.28 12.34 3.06
C PRO A 88 -13.97 11.91 2.39
N PRO A 89 -12.79 11.91 3.07
CA PRO A 89 -11.53 11.58 2.42
C PRO A 89 -11.29 10.08 2.17
N VAL A 90 -12.25 9.18 2.51
CA VAL A 90 -12.07 7.73 2.30
C VAL A 90 -11.80 7.40 0.84
N MET A 91 -12.59 7.90 -0.11
CA MET A 91 -12.37 7.61 -1.52
C MET A 91 -11.12 8.29 -2.09
N PRO A 92 -10.88 9.59 -1.86
CA PRO A 92 -9.64 10.24 -2.30
C PRO A 92 -8.38 9.55 -1.80
N VAL A 93 -8.25 9.34 -0.50
CA VAL A 93 -7.01 8.82 0.10
C VAL A 93 -6.82 7.33 -0.17
N ASN A 94 -7.89 6.51 -0.04
CA ASN A 94 -7.74 5.07 -0.08
C ASN A 94 -7.70 4.50 -1.50
N ILE A 95 -8.21 5.24 -2.51
CA ILE A 95 -8.27 4.73 -3.88
C ILE A 95 -7.79 5.73 -4.95
N VAL A 96 -8.22 7.00 -4.91
CA VAL A 96 -7.83 7.95 -5.96
C VAL A 96 -6.34 8.26 -5.89
N ALA A 97 -5.79 8.47 -4.69
CA ALA A 97 -4.36 8.71 -4.50
C ALA A 97 -3.50 7.50 -4.92
N PRO A 98 -3.75 6.25 -4.49
CA PRO A 98 -3.07 5.09 -5.03
C PRO A 98 -3.13 4.98 -6.56
N TYR A 99 -4.29 5.25 -7.16
CA TYR A 99 -4.45 5.24 -8.61
C TYR A 99 -3.57 6.30 -9.30
N LEU A 100 -3.63 7.56 -8.82
CA LEU A 100 -2.85 8.66 -9.40
C LEU A 100 -1.35 8.45 -9.22
N LEU A 101 -0.91 8.06 -8.02
CA LEU A 101 0.49 7.78 -7.75
C LEU A 101 1.01 6.65 -8.63
N THR A 102 0.22 5.58 -8.82
CA THR A 102 0.55 4.49 -9.73
C THR A 102 0.67 4.97 -11.19
N ALA A 103 -0.19 5.90 -11.61
CA ALA A 103 -0.20 6.40 -12.99
C ALA A 103 0.90 7.43 -13.29
N VAL A 104 1.35 8.21 -12.29
CA VAL A 104 2.24 9.38 -12.49
C VAL A 104 3.67 9.13 -12.04
N ILE A 105 3.90 8.32 -11.01
CA ILE A 105 5.27 7.92 -10.63
C ILE A 105 5.88 7.09 -11.76
N ASN A 106 7.16 7.38 -12.08
CA ASN A 106 7.92 6.57 -13.01
C ASN A 106 7.82 5.11 -12.62
N ARG A 107 7.37 4.27 -13.57
CA ARG A 107 6.94 2.88 -13.30
C ARG A 107 7.96 2.12 -12.45
N PRO A 108 7.61 1.74 -11.21
CA PRO A 108 8.46 0.92 -10.35
C PRO A 108 8.36 -0.56 -10.75
N GLN A 109 9.25 -1.38 -10.25
CA GLN A 109 9.15 -2.84 -10.42
C GLN A 109 8.09 -3.46 -9.52
N ARG A 110 7.74 -2.80 -8.40
CA ARG A 110 6.88 -3.35 -7.35
C ARG A 110 5.87 -2.32 -6.87
N LEU A 111 4.62 -2.73 -6.78
CA LEU A 111 3.50 -1.95 -6.25
C LEU A 111 2.81 -2.75 -5.17
N ILE A 112 2.76 -2.22 -3.96
CA ILE A 112 2.15 -2.84 -2.80
C ILE A 112 1.01 -1.95 -2.31
N TYR A 113 -0.20 -2.48 -2.28
CA TYR A 113 -1.40 -1.76 -1.86
C TYR A 113 -1.92 -2.32 -0.56
N LEU A 114 -1.98 -1.52 0.51
CA LEU A 114 -2.56 -1.95 1.77
C LEU A 114 -4.09 -2.01 1.66
N SER A 115 -4.58 -3.23 1.59
CA SER A 115 -5.99 -3.60 1.64
C SER A 115 -6.44 -3.84 3.10
N SER A 116 -7.41 -4.69 3.30
CA SER A 116 -7.93 -5.18 4.57
C SER A 116 -8.85 -6.36 4.30
N ASP A 117 -8.99 -7.29 5.23
CA ASP A 117 -10.01 -8.36 5.18
C ASP A 117 -11.43 -7.78 5.02
N MET A 118 -11.65 -6.55 5.49
CA MET A 118 -12.92 -5.84 5.32
C MET A 118 -13.32 -5.63 3.85
N HIS A 119 -12.41 -5.81 2.87
CA HIS A 119 -12.73 -5.73 1.44
C HIS A 119 -13.82 -6.74 1.02
N HIS A 120 -13.93 -7.88 1.71
CA HIS A 120 -14.98 -8.88 1.46
C HIS A 120 -16.39 -8.34 1.72
N GLY A 121 -16.56 -7.35 2.61
CA GLY A 121 -17.83 -6.66 2.86
C GLY A 121 -18.07 -5.44 1.97
N GLY A 122 -17.17 -5.14 1.04
CA GLY A 122 -17.29 -4.01 0.12
C GLY A 122 -18.30 -4.26 -1.01
N ARG A 123 -18.88 -3.17 -1.52
CA ARG A 123 -19.78 -3.20 -2.67
C ARG A 123 -19.04 -2.73 -3.91
N ALA A 124 -19.15 -3.47 -5.00
CA ALA A 124 -18.49 -3.16 -6.28
C ALA A 124 -19.25 -2.10 -7.12
N ASP A 125 -20.21 -1.40 -6.53
CA ASP A 125 -20.98 -0.36 -7.20
C ASP A 125 -20.25 0.99 -7.09
N VAL A 126 -19.92 1.58 -8.23
CA VAL A 126 -19.27 2.89 -8.34
C VAL A 126 -20.25 4.03 -8.58
N ALA A 127 -21.55 3.72 -8.80
CA ALA A 127 -22.56 4.73 -9.06
C ALA A 127 -22.80 5.61 -7.81
N GLY A 128 -22.81 6.92 -8.01
CA GLY A 128 -23.05 7.89 -6.96
C GLY A 128 -21.89 8.12 -5.98
N LEU A 129 -20.72 7.48 -6.19
CA LEU A 129 -19.54 7.74 -5.37
C LEU A 129 -18.98 9.14 -5.66
N ASP A 130 -18.64 9.86 -4.61
CA ASP A 130 -17.93 11.13 -4.68
C ASP A 130 -16.42 10.89 -4.52
N TRP A 131 -15.72 10.90 -5.63
CA TRP A 131 -14.27 10.72 -5.69
C TRP A 131 -13.49 11.97 -5.31
N SER A 132 -14.17 13.14 -5.20
CA SER A 132 -13.55 14.41 -4.85
C SER A 132 -13.37 14.63 -3.35
N GLY A 133 -14.00 13.81 -2.52
CA GLY A 133 -13.94 13.93 -1.06
C GLY A 133 -14.78 15.08 -0.48
N ARG A 134 -15.75 15.62 -1.23
CA ARG A 134 -16.68 16.63 -0.70
C ARG A 134 -17.76 16.00 0.16
N ARG A 135 -18.12 14.74 -0.12
CA ARG A 135 -19.15 13.98 0.60
C ARG A 135 -18.65 12.57 0.92
N ALA A 136 -19.07 12.05 2.07
CA ALA A 136 -18.82 10.65 2.43
C ALA A 136 -19.88 9.76 1.73
N THR A 137 -19.53 9.17 0.61
CA THR A 137 -20.44 8.35 -0.22
C THR A 137 -20.05 6.88 -0.31
N GLY A 138 -18.80 6.55 0.01
CA GLY A 138 -18.30 5.18 0.06
C GLY A 138 -17.83 4.79 1.45
N SER A 139 -17.94 3.51 1.78
CA SER A 139 -17.44 2.95 3.03
C SER A 139 -15.95 2.62 2.96
N TYR A 140 -15.35 2.35 4.12
CA TYR A 140 -13.99 1.81 4.19
C TYR A 140 -13.87 0.48 3.44
N SER A 141 -14.84 -0.42 3.64
CA SER A 141 -14.88 -1.72 2.95
C SER A 141 -14.95 -1.58 1.43
N ASP A 142 -15.78 -0.64 0.92
CA ASP A 142 -15.84 -0.33 -0.51
C ASP A 142 -14.46 0.13 -1.02
N SER A 143 -13.80 1.03 -0.29
CA SER A 143 -12.48 1.52 -0.67
C SER A 143 -11.41 0.43 -0.68
N LYS A 144 -11.48 -0.52 0.26
CA LYS A 144 -10.54 -1.65 0.33
C LYS A 144 -10.82 -2.70 -0.77
N LEU A 145 -12.08 -2.89 -1.16
CA LEU A 145 -12.42 -3.67 -2.34
C LEU A 145 -11.85 -3.02 -3.62
N PHE A 146 -12.02 -1.71 -3.78
CA PHE A 146 -11.52 -1.02 -4.98
C PHE A 146 -10.00 -1.00 -5.07
N VAL A 147 -9.27 -0.79 -3.95
CA VAL A 147 -7.81 -0.82 -3.99
C VAL A 147 -7.26 -2.23 -4.25
N THR A 148 -7.95 -3.27 -3.77
CA THR A 148 -7.63 -4.66 -4.13
C THR A 148 -7.85 -4.92 -5.61
N ALA A 149 -8.98 -4.45 -6.16
CA ALA A 149 -9.28 -4.54 -7.59
C ALA A 149 -8.26 -3.76 -8.43
N LEU A 150 -7.81 -2.58 -7.98
CA LEU A 150 -6.75 -1.81 -8.62
C LEU A 150 -5.44 -2.60 -8.69
N ALA A 151 -5.00 -3.18 -7.57
CA ALA A 151 -3.79 -3.99 -7.53
C ALA A 151 -3.84 -5.15 -8.55
N LEU A 152 -4.96 -5.87 -8.61
CA LEU A 152 -5.17 -6.97 -9.55
C LEU A 152 -5.25 -6.49 -11.01
N ALA A 153 -5.86 -5.33 -11.26
CA ALA A 153 -5.92 -4.73 -12.59
C ALA A 153 -4.53 -4.31 -13.08
N VAL A 154 -3.71 -3.70 -12.23
CA VAL A 154 -2.33 -3.32 -12.54
C VAL A 154 -1.49 -4.56 -12.85
N ALA A 155 -1.57 -5.62 -12.05
CA ALA A 155 -0.87 -6.88 -12.31
C ALA A 155 -1.20 -7.48 -13.70
N ARG A 156 -2.44 -7.28 -14.17
CA ARG A 156 -2.88 -7.74 -15.48
C ARG A 156 -2.42 -6.83 -16.62
N ILE A 157 -2.41 -5.50 -16.41
CA ILE A 157 -2.07 -4.49 -17.42
C ILE A 157 -0.55 -4.36 -17.57
N TRP A 158 0.19 -4.50 -16.48
CA TRP A 158 1.65 -4.42 -16.41
C TRP A 158 2.24 -5.74 -15.93
N PRO A 159 2.35 -6.76 -16.79
CA PRO A 159 2.79 -8.10 -16.40
C PRO A 159 4.26 -8.16 -15.96
N ASP A 160 5.02 -7.11 -16.22
CA ASP A 160 6.41 -6.89 -15.80
C ASP A 160 6.53 -6.22 -14.42
N VAL A 161 5.40 -5.84 -13.81
CA VAL A 161 5.34 -5.21 -12.48
C VAL A 161 4.70 -6.15 -11.46
N PHE A 162 5.40 -6.38 -10.35
CA PHE A 162 4.83 -7.12 -9.22
C PHE A 162 3.85 -6.24 -8.44
N SER A 163 2.55 -6.43 -8.70
CA SER A 163 1.48 -5.67 -8.07
C SER A 163 0.69 -6.56 -7.11
N ASN A 164 0.68 -6.18 -5.83
CA ASN A 164 0.12 -6.98 -4.75
C ASN A 164 -0.80 -6.16 -3.84
N ALA A 165 -1.91 -6.77 -3.40
CA ALA A 165 -2.73 -6.26 -2.32
C ALA A 165 -2.42 -7.02 -1.02
N VAL A 166 -2.24 -6.31 0.08
CA VAL A 166 -1.86 -6.87 1.39
C VAL A 166 -2.90 -6.51 2.43
N ASP A 167 -3.35 -7.50 3.19
CA ASP A 167 -4.06 -7.28 4.45
C ASP A 167 -3.05 -7.34 5.59
N PRO A 168 -2.83 -6.22 6.31
CA PRO A 168 -1.88 -6.17 7.43
C PRO A 168 -2.44 -6.75 8.73
N GLY A 169 -3.70 -7.20 8.76
CA GLY A 169 -4.43 -7.53 9.97
C GLY A 169 -4.97 -6.32 10.74
N TRP A 170 -5.56 -6.57 11.90
CA TRP A 170 -6.03 -5.52 12.80
C TRP A 170 -4.98 -5.23 13.88
N VAL A 171 -4.11 -4.29 13.58
CA VAL A 171 -2.92 -3.96 14.39
C VAL A 171 -3.10 -2.71 15.25
N PRO A 172 -2.42 -2.60 16.42
CA PRO A 172 -2.56 -1.48 17.36
C PRO A 172 -1.87 -0.21 16.88
N THR A 173 -2.41 0.38 15.83
CA THR A 173 -2.06 1.69 15.30
C THR A 173 -3.09 2.73 15.75
N ARG A 174 -2.88 4.00 15.40
CA ARG A 174 -3.86 5.05 15.63
C ARG A 174 -5.21 4.74 14.97
N MET A 175 -5.22 4.07 13.81
CA MET A 175 -6.44 3.63 13.12
C MET A 175 -7.07 2.42 13.79
N GLY A 176 -6.29 1.42 14.14
CA GLY A 176 -6.78 0.17 14.73
C GLY A 176 -7.18 0.29 16.20
N GLY A 177 -6.65 1.29 16.88
CA GLY A 177 -6.89 1.51 18.30
C GLY A 177 -6.08 0.59 19.22
N PRO A 178 -6.05 0.87 20.55
CA PRO A 178 -5.22 0.13 21.50
C PRO A 178 -5.72 -1.29 21.77
N GLY A 179 -6.95 -1.62 21.39
CA GLY A 179 -7.55 -2.96 21.57
C GLY A 179 -7.36 -3.89 20.37
N ALA A 180 -6.60 -3.49 19.36
CA ALA A 180 -6.32 -4.34 18.20
C ALA A 180 -5.50 -5.57 18.63
N PRO A 181 -5.92 -6.79 18.20
CA PRO A 181 -5.35 -8.04 18.73
C PRO A 181 -4.05 -8.47 18.06
N ASP A 182 -3.76 -7.97 16.84
CA ASP A 182 -2.66 -8.47 16.04
C ASP A 182 -1.34 -7.79 16.39
N ASP A 183 -0.24 -8.50 16.19
CA ASP A 183 1.09 -7.97 16.43
C ASP A 183 1.48 -6.94 15.36
N LEU A 184 1.84 -5.73 15.79
CA LEU A 184 2.22 -4.62 14.90
C LEU A 184 3.42 -5.00 14.00
N ARG A 185 4.40 -5.74 14.54
CA ARG A 185 5.58 -6.16 13.80
C ARG A 185 5.21 -7.14 12.67
N LEU A 186 4.31 -8.07 12.94
CA LEU A 186 3.84 -9.00 11.91
C LEU A 186 3.03 -8.27 10.84
N GLY A 187 2.29 -7.22 11.23
CA GLY A 187 1.47 -6.42 10.32
C GLY A 187 2.24 -5.67 9.24
N HIS A 188 3.55 -5.42 9.41
CA HIS A 188 4.35 -4.74 8.40
C HIS A 188 5.36 -5.63 7.66
N LEU A 189 5.58 -6.87 8.09
CA LEU A 189 6.57 -7.77 7.46
C LEU A 189 6.24 -8.11 6.00
N THR A 190 4.96 -8.33 5.68
CA THR A 190 4.56 -8.76 4.33
C THR A 190 4.86 -7.69 3.29
N GLN A 191 4.58 -6.41 3.59
CA GLN A 191 4.85 -5.32 2.65
C GLN A 191 6.35 -5.04 2.50
N GLU A 192 7.16 -5.23 3.54
CA GLU A 192 8.61 -5.16 3.48
C GLU A 192 9.18 -6.24 2.57
N TRP A 193 8.75 -7.49 2.79
CA TRP A 193 9.16 -8.62 1.97
C TRP A 193 8.77 -8.43 0.50
N LEU A 194 7.54 -8.00 0.20
CA LEU A 194 7.09 -7.73 -1.16
C LEU A 194 7.85 -6.60 -1.83
N ALA A 195 8.29 -5.60 -1.07
CA ALA A 195 9.05 -4.46 -1.61
C ALA A 195 10.51 -4.82 -1.95
N THR A 196 11.07 -5.89 -1.35
CA THR A 196 12.50 -6.20 -1.42
C THR A 196 12.84 -7.59 -1.94
N SER A 197 11.87 -8.51 -2.00
CA SER A 197 12.09 -9.91 -2.38
C SER A 197 12.30 -10.09 -3.88
N ASP A 198 13.26 -10.91 -4.26
CA ASP A 198 13.47 -11.33 -5.65
C ASP A 198 12.48 -12.39 -6.13
N GLN A 199 11.56 -12.84 -5.27
CA GLN A 199 10.56 -13.85 -5.59
C GLN A 199 9.27 -13.22 -6.11
N PRO A 200 8.75 -13.64 -7.28
CA PRO A 200 7.60 -13.01 -7.93
C PRO A 200 6.22 -13.48 -7.42
N GLU A 201 6.13 -14.29 -6.38
CA GLU A 201 4.85 -14.88 -5.99
C GLU A 201 3.95 -13.85 -5.30
N ALA A 202 2.90 -13.47 -6.01
CA ALA A 202 1.79 -12.67 -5.47
C ALA A 202 1.06 -13.46 -4.38
N CYS A 203 1.08 -12.95 -3.15
CA CYS A 203 0.23 -13.44 -2.09
C CYS A 203 -0.87 -12.43 -1.78
N THR A 204 -2.10 -12.76 -2.13
CA THR A 204 -3.30 -11.94 -1.95
C THR A 204 -4.17 -12.49 -0.82
N THR A 205 -3.63 -12.87 0.34
CA THR A 205 -4.48 -13.27 1.48
C THR A 205 -3.75 -13.17 2.81
N SER A 206 -4.51 -12.92 3.87
CA SER A 206 -4.13 -13.08 5.27
C SER A 206 -3.42 -14.44 5.48
N GLY A 207 -2.13 -14.43 5.77
CA GLY A 207 -1.39 -15.66 6.11
C GLY A 207 -0.13 -15.97 5.30
N CYS A 208 0.29 -15.15 4.35
CA CYS A 208 1.65 -15.25 3.80
C CYS A 208 2.65 -14.49 4.69
N ALA A 209 2.84 -14.97 5.91
CA ALA A 209 4.00 -14.56 6.69
C ALA A 209 5.25 -15.23 6.10
N PRO A 210 6.38 -14.51 5.92
CA PRO A 210 7.63 -15.15 5.60
C PRO A 210 7.94 -16.16 6.71
N ARG A 211 8.00 -17.42 6.36
CA ARG A 211 8.52 -18.43 7.29
C ARG A 211 9.94 -18.00 7.62
N THR A 212 10.20 -17.76 8.90
CA THR A 212 11.54 -17.55 9.45
C THR A 212 12.54 -18.45 8.74
N ARG A 213 13.70 -17.89 8.38
CA ARG A 213 14.82 -18.57 7.72
C ARG A 213 15.08 -19.93 8.37
N GLN A 214 14.52 -20.98 7.80
CA GLN A 214 15.04 -22.32 7.90
C GLN A 214 15.48 -22.74 6.48
N PRO A 215 16.62 -23.44 6.36
CA PRO A 215 17.13 -23.84 5.05
C PRO A 215 16.10 -24.75 4.36
N ALA A 216 15.84 -24.44 3.08
CA ALA A 216 14.86 -25.12 2.26
C ALA A 216 15.13 -26.63 2.17
N THR A 217 14.29 -27.42 2.80
CA THR A 217 14.00 -28.77 2.32
C THR A 217 12.81 -28.70 1.37
N ARG A 218 13.08 -29.16 0.18
CA ARG A 218 12.18 -29.29 -0.97
C ARG A 218 10.95 -30.13 -0.55
N THR A 219 9.76 -29.56 -0.56
CA THR A 219 8.48 -30.19 -0.93
C THR A 219 7.32 -29.46 -0.26
N SER A 220 6.59 -28.69 -1.02
CA SER A 220 5.12 -28.71 -1.13
C SER A 220 4.66 -27.45 -1.91
N ARG A 221 4.35 -27.69 -3.18
CA ARG A 221 3.56 -26.76 -3.99
C ARG A 221 2.13 -26.84 -3.48
N THR A 222 1.63 -25.78 -2.87
CA THR A 222 0.19 -25.58 -2.75
C THR A 222 -0.11 -24.25 -3.46
N ALA A 223 -0.45 -24.37 -4.73
CA ALA A 223 -0.96 -23.26 -5.53
C ALA A 223 -2.34 -22.90 -5.01
N CYS A 224 -2.52 -21.70 -4.46
CA CYS A 224 -3.82 -21.14 -4.22
C CYS A 224 -4.32 -20.51 -5.53
N SER A 225 -4.97 -21.33 -6.40
CA SER A 225 -5.65 -20.85 -7.60
C SER A 225 -7.07 -20.47 -7.25
N THR A 226 -7.34 -19.19 -6.99
CA THR A 226 -8.71 -18.67 -7.10
C THR A 226 -9.03 -18.48 -8.59
N ARG A 227 -9.68 -19.49 -9.19
CA ARG A 227 -10.32 -19.34 -10.51
C ARG A 227 -11.48 -18.38 -10.36
N TRP A 228 -11.34 -17.21 -10.97
CA TRP A 228 -12.47 -16.34 -11.29
C TRP A 228 -13.34 -17.02 -12.35
N PRO A 229 -14.68 -17.04 -12.22
CA PRO A 229 -15.54 -17.63 -13.23
C PRO A 229 -15.38 -16.88 -14.57
N ALA A 230 -15.26 -17.64 -15.65
CA ALA A 230 -15.18 -17.09 -17.00
C ALA A 230 -16.41 -16.24 -17.30
N SER A 231 -16.20 -15.10 -17.96
CA SER A 231 -17.27 -14.19 -18.41
C SER A 231 -18.34 -14.96 -19.20
N PRO A 232 -19.64 -14.61 -19.05
CA PRO A 232 -20.68 -15.19 -19.86
C PRO A 232 -20.52 -14.80 -21.35
N PRO A 233 -21.00 -15.63 -22.27
CA PRO A 233 -20.87 -15.35 -23.70
C PRO A 233 -21.68 -14.10 -24.08
N ARG A 234 -21.07 -13.25 -24.90
CA ARG A 234 -21.74 -12.10 -25.51
C ARG A 234 -22.87 -12.60 -26.43
N ARG A 235 -24.08 -12.09 -26.24
CA ARG A 235 -25.14 -12.12 -27.25
C ARG A 235 -25.10 -10.85 -28.07
#